data_31541ff45bec30bb7a7ea3acf25d9b6a
#
_entry.id   31541ff45bec30bb7a7ea3acf25d9b6a
#
_cell.length_a   1.000
_cell.length_b   1.000
_cell.length_c   1.000
_cell.angle_alpha   90.00
_cell.angle_beta   90.00
_cell.angle_gamma   90.00
#
_symmetry.space_group_name_H-M   'P 1'
#
loop_
_entity.id
_entity.type
_entity.pdbx_description
1 polymer ?
#
loop_
_entity_poly.entity_id
_entity_poly.type
_entity_poly.pdbx_seq_one_letter_code
_entity_poly.pdbx_strand_id
1 'polypeptide(L)'
;KIAKAQQEEAKLGFQQALLNAGSEVNEALVKYQTARDKSVYYDKQINSLNKALESTSLLMQHGNTTYLEVLTAQQTLLNAELTQVANRFTEMQGVINLYQALGGGRD
;
A
#
# COMPACT_ATOMS: atom_id res chain seq x y z
N LYS A 1 44.60 7.15 -25.56
CA LYS A 1 44.31 7.71 -24.23
C LYS A 1 42.89 8.26 -24.10
N ILE A 2 42.49 9.07 -25.07
CA ILE A 2 41.12 9.65 -25.07
C ILE A 2 40.07 8.55 -25.18
N ALA A 3 40.30 7.57 -26.06
CA ALA A 3 39.37 6.45 -26.22
C ALA A 3 39.23 5.62 -24.94
N LYS A 4 40.33 5.44 -24.20
CA LYS A 4 40.29 4.69 -22.95
C LYS A 4 39.52 5.47 -21.87
N ALA A 5 39.70 6.79 -21.79
CA ALA A 5 38.98 7.65 -20.88
C ALA A 5 37.49 7.64 -21.16
N GLN A 6 37.10 7.72 -22.45
CA GLN A 6 35.71 7.62 -22.87
C GLN A 6 35.09 6.28 -22.53
N GLN A 7 35.85 5.21 -22.65
CA GLN A 7 35.42 3.87 -22.30
C GLN A 7 35.16 3.75 -20.81
N GLU A 8 36.00 4.32 -19.98
CA GLU A 8 35.84 4.36 -18.53
C GLU A 8 34.62 5.18 -18.11
N GLU A 9 34.42 6.32 -18.77
CA GLU A 9 33.24 7.17 -18.51
C GLU A 9 31.94 6.42 -18.86
N ALA A 10 31.92 5.72 -19.98
CA ALA A 10 30.75 4.92 -20.38
C ALA A 10 30.50 3.80 -19.37
N LYS A 11 31.56 3.16 -18.89
CA LYS A 11 31.45 2.08 -17.91
C LYS A 11 30.91 2.61 -16.56
N LEU A 12 31.40 3.76 -16.11
CA LEU A 12 30.92 4.39 -14.88
C LEU A 12 29.46 4.83 -15.02
N GLY A 13 29.09 5.37 -16.17
CA GLY A 13 27.71 5.74 -16.44
C GLY A 13 26.78 4.55 -16.43
N PHE A 14 27.22 3.43 -16.98
CA PHE A 14 26.45 2.18 -16.96
C PHE A 14 26.28 1.66 -15.53
N GLN A 15 27.35 1.66 -14.75
CA GLN A 15 27.29 1.24 -13.34
C GLN A 15 26.35 2.13 -12.53
N GLN A 16 26.38 3.43 -12.76
CA GLN A 16 25.48 4.37 -12.09
C GLN A 16 24.03 4.11 -12.46
N ALA A 17 23.77 3.83 -13.74
CA ALA A 17 22.43 3.50 -14.20
C ALA A 17 21.93 2.20 -13.55
N LEU A 18 22.79 1.19 -13.41
CA LEU A 18 22.43 -0.06 -12.74
C LEU A 18 22.13 0.16 -11.26
N LEU A 19 22.92 0.98 -10.58
CA LEU A 19 22.68 1.32 -9.17
C LEU A 19 21.36 2.06 -8.99
N ASN A 20 21.07 3.01 -9.87
CA ASN A 20 19.82 3.76 -9.82
C ASN A 20 18.62 2.84 -10.08
N ALA A 21 18.71 1.95 -11.05
CA ALA A 21 17.65 0.99 -11.36
C ALA A 21 17.43 0.05 -10.18
N GLY A 22 18.50 -0.44 -9.55
CA GLY A 22 18.41 -1.31 -8.38
C GLY A 22 17.77 -0.61 -7.20
N SER A 23 18.11 0.66 -7.00
CA SER A 23 17.53 1.49 -5.93
C SER A 23 16.04 1.70 -6.16
N GLU A 24 15.64 2.01 -7.40
CA GLU A 24 14.23 2.20 -7.77
C GLU A 24 13.41 0.92 -7.55
N VAL A 25 13.95 -0.23 -7.94
CA VAL A 25 13.30 -1.52 -7.73
C VAL A 25 13.13 -1.78 -6.24
N ASN A 26 14.18 -1.54 -5.46
CA ASN A 26 14.13 -1.76 -4.02
C ASN A 26 13.10 -0.85 -3.34
N GLU A 27 13.06 0.43 -3.72
CA GLU A 27 12.07 1.37 -3.17
C GLU A 27 10.64 0.95 -3.53
N ALA A 28 10.41 0.57 -4.78
CA ALA A 28 9.10 0.12 -5.23
C ALA A 28 8.67 -1.14 -4.50
N LEU A 29 9.60 -2.07 -4.30
CA LEU A 29 9.33 -3.32 -3.60
C LEU A 29 8.97 -3.07 -2.13
N VAL A 30 9.72 -2.19 -1.45
CA VAL A 30 9.45 -1.84 -0.06
C VAL A 30 8.08 -1.20 0.09
N LYS A 31 7.73 -0.27 -0.81
CA LYS A 31 6.42 0.38 -0.80
C LYS A 31 5.29 -0.64 -1.00
N TYR A 32 5.48 -1.55 -1.95
CA TYR A 32 4.51 -2.60 -2.22
C TYR A 32 4.31 -3.50 -1.00
N GLN A 33 5.42 -3.98 -0.41
CA GLN A 33 5.36 -4.86 0.76
C GLN A 33 4.72 -4.16 1.96
N THR A 34 5.04 -2.89 2.17
CA THR A 34 4.45 -2.10 3.26
C THR A 34 2.95 -1.97 3.07
N ALA A 35 2.50 -1.66 1.86
CA ALA A 35 1.07 -1.53 1.56
C ALA A 35 0.35 -2.88 1.73
N ARG A 36 1.00 -3.97 1.34
CA ARG A 36 0.44 -5.31 1.50
C ARG A 36 0.30 -5.69 2.97
N ASP A 37 1.31 -5.40 3.78
CA ASP A 37 1.26 -5.67 5.23
C ASP A 37 0.15 -4.85 5.89
N LYS A 38 0.02 -3.58 5.50
CA LYS A 38 -1.07 -2.73 5.98
C LYS A 38 -2.43 -3.27 5.56
N SER A 39 -2.53 -3.82 4.36
CA SER A 39 -3.78 -4.39 3.85
C SER A 39 -4.27 -5.53 4.75
N VAL A 40 -3.36 -6.41 5.17
CA VAL A 40 -3.68 -7.50 6.09
C VAL A 40 -4.16 -6.94 7.43
N TYR A 41 -3.48 -5.93 7.95
CA TYR A 41 -3.86 -5.28 9.20
C TYR A 41 -5.24 -4.64 9.10
N TYR A 42 -5.50 -3.91 8.01
CA TYR A 42 -6.80 -3.24 7.81
C TYR A 42 -7.93 -4.24 7.64
N ASP A 43 -7.69 -5.38 6.98
CA ASP A 43 -8.71 -6.43 6.86
C ASP A 43 -9.10 -6.96 8.23
N LYS A 44 -8.12 -7.18 9.11
CA LYS A 44 -8.39 -7.63 10.49
C LYS A 44 -9.15 -6.56 11.28
N GLN A 45 -8.78 -5.30 11.10
CA GLN A 45 -9.45 -4.19 11.75
C GLN A 45 -10.91 -4.09 11.30
N ILE A 46 -11.17 -4.22 10.00
CA ILE A 46 -12.51 -4.17 9.43
C ILE A 46 -13.36 -5.33 9.99
N ASN A 47 -12.79 -6.54 10.05
CA ASN A 47 -13.49 -7.69 10.64
C ASN A 47 -13.87 -7.43 12.09
N SER A 48 -12.96 -6.87 12.88
CA SER A 48 -13.24 -6.53 14.28
C SER A 48 -14.31 -5.46 14.41
N LEU A 49 -14.27 -4.45 13.54
CA LEU A 49 -15.26 -3.37 13.53
C LEU A 49 -16.63 -3.87 13.07
N ASN A 50 -16.69 -4.81 12.13
CA ASN A 50 -17.94 -5.44 11.72
C ASN A 50 -18.57 -6.18 12.89
N LYS A 51 -17.78 -6.92 13.66
CA LYS A 51 -18.27 -7.62 14.85
C LYS A 51 -18.75 -6.66 15.91
N ALA A 52 -18.02 -5.56 16.11
CA ALA A 52 -18.42 -4.51 17.07
C ALA A 52 -19.73 -3.87 16.67
N LEU A 53 -19.90 -3.58 15.37
CA LEU A 53 -21.14 -3.01 14.86
C LEU A 53 -22.32 -3.96 15.06
N GLU A 54 -22.11 -5.24 14.75
CA GLU A 54 -23.13 -6.28 14.95
C GLU A 54 -23.55 -6.35 16.41
N SER A 55 -22.58 -6.38 17.33
CA SER A 55 -22.86 -6.41 18.78
C SER A 55 -23.59 -5.16 19.23
N THR A 56 -23.18 -3.97 18.76
CA THR A 56 -23.81 -2.71 19.11
C THR A 56 -25.24 -2.66 18.60
N SER A 57 -25.49 -3.17 17.37
CA SER A 57 -26.82 -3.24 16.80
C SER A 57 -27.73 -4.14 17.62
N LEU A 58 -27.23 -5.29 18.07
CA LEU A 58 -27.97 -6.19 18.93
C LEU A 58 -28.30 -5.52 20.28
N LEU A 59 -27.35 -4.80 20.86
CA LEU A 59 -27.58 -4.07 22.10
C LEU A 59 -28.68 -3.02 21.92
N MET A 60 -28.71 -2.33 20.79
CA MET A 60 -29.76 -1.37 20.49
C MET A 60 -31.12 -2.04 20.37
N GLN A 61 -31.21 -3.20 19.73
CA GLN A 61 -32.47 -3.95 19.59
C GLN A 61 -33.04 -4.36 20.94
N HIS A 62 -32.15 -4.61 21.92
CA HIS A 62 -32.55 -4.96 23.28
C HIS A 62 -32.69 -3.76 24.21
N GLY A 63 -32.56 -2.52 23.66
CA GLY A 63 -32.70 -1.30 24.44
C GLY A 63 -31.54 -0.97 25.35
N ASN A 64 -30.38 -1.64 25.15
CA ASN A 64 -29.21 -1.46 26.02
C ASN A 64 -28.21 -0.44 25.51
N THR A 65 -28.46 0.18 24.36
CA THR A 65 -27.62 1.24 23.84
C THR A 65 -28.44 2.17 22.93
N THR A 66 -27.86 3.30 22.56
CA THR A 66 -28.54 4.32 21.77
C THR A 66 -28.23 4.15 20.29
N TYR A 67 -29.12 4.72 19.44
CA TYR A 67 -28.91 4.78 18.01
C TYR A 67 -27.63 5.54 17.66
N LEU A 68 -27.26 6.54 18.48
CA LEU A 68 -26.03 7.30 18.27
C LEU A 68 -24.78 6.41 18.33
N GLU A 69 -24.76 5.43 19.23
CA GLU A 69 -23.64 4.50 19.32
C GLU A 69 -23.55 3.62 18.08
N VAL A 70 -24.70 3.19 17.55
CA VAL A 70 -24.74 2.42 16.29
C VAL A 70 -24.20 3.26 15.14
N LEU A 71 -24.62 4.52 15.04
CA LEU A 71 -24.13 5.44 13.99
C LEU A 71 -22.62 5.64 14.11
N THR A 72 -22.12 5.81 15.33
CA THR A 72 -20.67 5.98 15.56
C THR A 72 -19.92 4.72 15.10
N ALA A 73 -20.43 3.54 15.44
CA ALA A 73 -19.82 2.28 15.01
C ALA A 73 -19.82 2.15 13.48
N GLN A 74 -20.93 2.52 12.82
CA GLN A 74 -21.04 2.51 11.37
C GLN A 74 -20.04 3.46 10.72
N GLN A 75 -19.89 4.65 11.28
CA GLN A 75 -18.96 5.65 10.75
C GLN A 75 -17.51 5.19 10.91
N THR A 76 -17.17 4.60 12.04
CA THR A 76 -15.83 4.07 12.29
C THR A 76 -15.51 2.95 11.29
N LEU A 77 -16.47 2.05 11.05
CA LEU A 77 -16.31 0.98 10.06
C LEU A 77 -16.13 1.55 8.65
N LEU A 78 -16.95 2.52 8.27
CA LEU A 78 -16.85 3.16 6.96
C LEU A 78 -15.48 3.80 6.75
N ASN A 79 -14.99 4.52 7.77
CA ASN A 79 -13.67 5.15 7.69
C ASN A 79 -12.56 4.10 7.51
N ALA A 80 -12.67 2.97 8.22
CA ALA A 80 -11.71 1.86 8.08
C ALA A 80 -11.76 1.26 6.68
N GLU A 81 -12.96 1.08 6.12
CA GLU A 81 -13.13 0.56 4.76
C GLU A 81 -12.56 1.52 3.71
N LEU A 82 -12.77 2.83 3.88
CA LEU A 82 -12.20 3.83 2.98
C LEU A 82 -10.68 3.85 3.06
N THR A 83 -10.11 3.69 4.25
CA THR A 83 -8.68 3.60 4.44
C THR A 83 -8.11 2.37 3.72
N GLN A 84 -8.82 1.24 3.79
CA GLN A 84 -8.41 0.02 3.11
C GLN A 84 -8.44 0.18 1.59
N VAL A 85 -9.48 0.84 1.06
CA VAL A 85 -9.58 1.12 -0.38
C VAL A 85 -8.38 1.96 -0.83
N ALA A 86 -8.06 3.03 -0.06
CA ALA A 86 -6.91 3.88 -0.37
C ALA A 86 -5.61 3.09 -0.31
N ASN A 87 -5.46 2.21 0.67
CA ASN A 87 -4.27 1.39 0.81
C ASN A 87 -4.12 0.37 -0.33
N ARG A 88 -5.23 -0.22 -0.76
CA ARG A 88 -5.23 -1.15 -1.91
C ARG A 88 -4.83 -0.43 -3.18
N PHE A 89 -5.28 0.81 -3.34
CA PHE A 89 -4.85 1.64 -4.46
C PHE A 89 -3.34 1.86 -4.42
N THR A 90 -2.79 2.15 -3.25
CA THR A 90 -1.35 2.31 -3.05
C THR A 90 -0.60 1.03 -3.38
N GLU A 91 -1.14 -0.13 -2.99
CA GLU A 91 -0.57 -1.43 -3.31
C GLU A 91 -0.53 -1.66 -4.82
N MET A 92 -1.62 -1.37 -5.52
CA MET A 92 -1.68 -1.48 -6.98
C MET A 92 -0.69 -0.53 -7.65
N GLN A 93 -0.58 0.69 -7.14
CA GLN A 93 0.39 1.66 -7.65
C GLN A 93 1.81 1.15 -7.44
N GLY A 94 2.06 0.48 -6.31
CA GLY A 94 3.34 -0.16 -6.03
C GLY A 94 3.70 -1.23 -7.05
N VAL A 95 2.73 -2.04 -7.45
CA VAL A 95 2.92 -3.07 -8.49
C VAL A 95 3.29 -2.40 -9.83
N ILE A 96 2.57 -1.35 -10.19
CA ILE A 96 2.83 -0.61 -11.43
C ILE A 96 4.23 0.01 -11.40
N ASN A 97 4.59 0.64 -10.30
CA ASN A 97 5.90 1.25 -10.12
C ASN A 97 7.02 0.21 -10.20
N LEU A 98 6.80 -0.96 -9.58
CA LEU A 98 7.76 -2.05 -9.61
C LEU A 98 7.95 -2.57 -11.04
N TYR A 99 6.85 -2.72 -11.79
CA TYR A 99 6.89 -3.14 -13.18
C TYR A 99 7.69 -2.14 -14.03
N GLN A 100 7.45 -0.86 -13.84
CA GLN A 100 8.17 0.19 -14.56
C GLN A 100 9.66 0.20 -14.18
N ALA A 101 9.96 0.04 -12.89
CA ALA A 101 11.35 0.01 -12.41
C ALA A 101 12.12 -1.20 -12.97
N LEU A 102 11.43 -2.31 -13.19
CA LEU A 102 12.03 -3.50 -13.81
C LEU A 102 12.20 -3.36 -15.33
N GLY A 103 11.81 -2.21 -15.87
CA GLY A 103 11.99 -1.95 -17.29
C GLY A 103 10.89 -2.49 -18.18
N GLY A 104 9.74 -2.85 -17.58
CA GLY A 104 8.60 -3.37 -18.34
C GLY A 104 8.02 -2.38 -19.34
N GLY A 105 8.26 -1.10 -19.14
CA GLY A 105 7.81 -0.05 -20.04
C GLY A 105 8.74 0.22 -21.20
N ARG A 106 9.83 -0.51 -21.31
CA ARG A 106 10.80 -0.32 -22.40
C ARG A 106 10.29 -0.81 -23.75
N ASP A 107 9.49 -1.81 -23.73
CA ASP A 107 9.06 -2.50 -24.95
C ASP A 107 7.74 -1.95 -25.51
#